data_5b1d46b365e26cee23f6333253e77233
#
_entry.id   5b1d46b365e26cee23f6333253e77233
#
_cell.length_a   1.000
_cell.length_b   1.000
_cell.length_c   1.000
_cell.angle_alpha   90.00
_cell.angle_beta   90.00
_cell.angle_gamma   90.00
#
_symmetry.space_group_name_H-M   'P 1'
#
loop_
_entity.id
_entity.type
_entity.pdbx_description
1 polymer ?
#
loop_
_entity_poly.entity_id
_entity_poly.type
_entity_poly.pdbx_seq_one_letter_code
_entity_poly.pdbx_strand_id
1 'polypeptide(L)'
;FNKAQQDAFLPFVERGSIILIGATTENPSFEINAALLSRCRVFVLNSLSISDVEEVLQHALKHPHGFPGMIINCEEGVIPLIAQFANGDARIALNTLEMAVLNSEKNEQKVTLTMDTLKQLINTKSLRYDKKGEEHYNIISALHKSMRNSDVDAAVYWCLRMIDGGEDPLYIARRLVRFASEGIGLADTNALQVAVNTFNAWSVFWNA
;
A
#
# COMPACT_ATOMS: atom_id res chain seq x y z
N PHE A 1 11.39 -2.21 -17.63
CA PHE A 1 12.04 -2.25 -18.96
C PHE A 1 11.26 -1.34 -19.91
N ASN A 2 11.95 -0.41 -20.59
CA ASN A 2 11.34 0.41 -21.62
C ASN A 2 11.18 -0.40 -22.94
N LYS A 3 10.42 0.16 -23.89
CA LYS A 3 10.10 -0.54 -25.15
C LYS A 3 11.36 -0.92 -25.96
N ALA A 4 12.38 -0.06 -25.98
CA ALA A 4 13.63 -0.34 -26.70
C ALA A 4 14.42 -1.51 -26.05
N GLN A 5 14.40 -1.61 -24.73
CA GLN A 5 14.99 -2.74 -24.00
C GLN A 5 14.21 -4.03 -24.25
N GLN A 6 12.88 -3.94 -24.34
CA GLN A 6 12.04 -5.09 -24.66
C GLN A 6 12.32 -5.62 -26.06
N ASP A 7 12.52 -4.73 -27.05
CA ASP A 7 12.89 -5.11 -28.41
C ASP A 7 14.24 -5.86 -28.47
N ALA A 8 15.18 -5.53 -27.59
CA ALA A 8 16.46 -6.22 -27.52
C ALA A 8 16.33 -7.71 -27.10
N PHE A 9 15.29 -8.10 -26.37
CA PHE A 9 15.05 -9.49 -26.00
C PHE A 9 14.38 -10.30 -27.12
N LEU A 10 13.72 -9.65 -28.04
CA LEU A 10 12.90 -10.32 -29.07
C LEU A 10 13.67 -11.40 -29.86
N PRO A 11 14.89 -11.15 -30.39
CA PRO A 11 15.65 -12.15 -31.14
C PRO A 11 16.02 -13.38 -30.31
N PHE A 12 16.20 -13.22 -29.02
CA PHE A 12 16.56 -14.32 -28.09
C PHE A 12 15.35 -15.17 -27.72
N VAL A 13 14.19 -14.52 -27.53
CA VAL A 13 12.91 -15.20 -27.28
C VAL A 13 12.49 -15.98 -28.53
N GLU A 14 12.60 -15.40 -29.73
CA GLU A 14 12.27 -16.05 -30.99
C GLU A 14 13.11 -17.29 -31.28
N ARG A 15 14.40 -17.24 -30.96
CA ARG A 15 15.31 -18.38 -31.12
C ARG A 15 15.19 -19.43 -30.00
N GLY A 16 14.39 -19.16 -28.98
CA GLY A 16 14.28 -20.03 -27.82
C GLY A 16 15.56 -20.09 -26.97
N SER A 17 16.48 -19.13 -27.15
CA SER A 17 17.76 -19.07 -26.40
C SER A 17 17.57 -18.67 -24.94
N ILE A 18 16.45 -18.01 -24.62
CA ILE A 18 16.09 -17.61 -23.26
C ILE A 18 14.61 -17.89 -22.97
N ILE A 19 14.30 -18.13 -21.71
CA ILE A 19 12.94 -18.11 -21.19
C ILE A 19 12.73 -16.74 -20.54
N LEU A 20 11.82 -15.94 -21.09
CA LEU A 20 11.50 -14.63 -20.56
C LEU A 20 10.30 -14.73 -19.59
N ILE A 21 10.53 -14.31 -18.35
CA ILE A 21 9.48 -14.19 -17.32
C ILE A 21 9.42 -12.73 -16.89
N GLY A 22 8.29 -12.08 -17.14
CA GLY A 22 8.03 -10.70 -16.73
C GLY A 22 6.87 -10.65 -15.74
N ALA A 23 6.90 -9.70 -14.82
CA ALA A 23 5.81 -9.40 -13.91
C ALA A 23 5.49 -7.91 -13.97
N THR A 24 4.21 -7.58 -13.98
CA THR A 24 3.72 -6.20 -13.96
C THR A 24 2.40 -6.14 -13.19
N THR A 25 2.13 -5.03 -12.55
CA THR A 25 0.83 -4.69 -11.94
C THR A 25 -0.12 -4.03 -12.95
N GLU A 26 0.41 -3.60 -14.10
CA GLU A 26 -0.34 -2.92 -15.14
C GLU A 26 -0.88 -3.91 -16.19
N ASN A 27 -1.82 -3.44 -17.02
CA ASN A 27 -2.32 -4.26 -18.11
C ASN A 27 -1.19 -4.52 -19.14
N PRO A 28 -0.82 -5.79 -19.37
CA PRO A 28 0.28 -6.14 -20.27
C PRO A 28 0.17 -5.56 -21.69
N SER A 29 -1.05 -5.33 -22.16
CA SER A 29 -1.28 -4.78 -23.50
C SER A 29 -0.80 -3.34 -23.68
N PHE A 30 -0.66 -2.59 -22.57
CA PHE A 30 -0.15 -1.22 -22.58
C PHE A 30 1.35 -1.15 -22.32
N GLU A 31 1.85 -2.03 -21.47
CA GLU A 31 3.23 -2.00 -20.98
C GLU A 31 4.19 -2.83 -21.82
N ILE A 32 3.71 -3.94 -22.39
CA ILE A 32 4.55 -4.88 -23.13
C ILE A 32 4.40 -4.64 -24.64
N ASN A 33 5.55 -4.68 -25.34
CA ASN A 33 5.56 -4.63 -26.80
C ASN A 33 4.74 -5.77 -27.39
N ALA A 34 3.86 -5.47 -28.35
CA ALA A 34 2.97 -6.43 -28.99
C ALA A 34 3.72 -7.65 -29.57
N ALA A 35 4.93 -7.45 -30.09
CA ALA A 35 5.77 -8.52 -30.61
C ALA A 35 6.23 -9.51 -29.53
N LEU A 36 6.58 -9.05 -28.34
CA LEU A 36 6.89 -9.89 -27.17
C LEU A 36 5.62 -10.54 -26.62
N LEU A 37 4.54 -9.76 -26.49
CA LEU A 37 3.28 -10.25 -25.93
C LEU A 37 2.72 -11.42 -26.76
N SER A 38 2.84 -11.37 -28.08
CA SER A 38 2.40 -12.46 -28.96
C SER A 38 3.20 -13.77 -28.80
N ARG A 39 4.38 -13.70 -28.19
CA ARG A 39 5.29 -14.84 -27.92
C ARG A 39 5.31 -15.27 -26.45
N CYS A 40 4.62 -14.55 -25.60
CA CYS A 40 4.52 -14.83 -24.17
C CYS A 40 3.11 -15.31 -23.80
N ARG A 41 3.02 -16.13 -22.78
CA ARG A 41 1.74 -16.50 -22.19
C ARG A 41 1.46 -15.59 -21.02
N VAL A 42 0.30 -14.95 -21.01
CA VAL A 42 -0.13 -14.10 -19.91
C VAL A 42 -0.85 -14.95 -18.87
N PHE A 43 -0.42 -14.83 -17.62
CA PHE A 43 -1.08 -15.41 -16.45
C PHE A 43 -1.53 -14.27 -15.56
N VAL A 44 -2.82 -14.21 -15.28
CA VAL A 44 -3.37 -13.23 -14.34
C VAL A 44 -3.32 -13.82 -12.93
N LEU A 45 -2.63 -13.13 -12.02
CA LEU A 45 -2.60 -13.47 -10.61
C LEU A 45 -3.69 -12.68 -9.90
N ASN A 46 -4.60 -13.40 -9.23
CA ASN A 46 -5.64 -12.78 -8.42
C ASN A 46 -5.14 -12.57 -7.00
N SER A 47 -5.76 -11.62 -6.29
CA SER A 47 -5.54 -11.45 -4.85
C SER A 47 -5.90 -12.73 -4.11
N LEU A 48 -5.15 -13.04 -3.06
CA LEU A 48 -5.44 -14.19 -2.21
C LEU A 48 -6.75 -13.96 -1.44
N SER A 49 -7.52 -15.04 -1.25
CA SER A 49 -8.67 -15.01 -0.35
C SER A 49 -8.21 -14.98 1.12
N ILE A 50 -9.12 -14.63 2.02
CA ILE A 50 -8.81 -14.66 3.46
C ILE A 50 -8.36 -16.06 3.88
N SER A 51 -9.03 -17.11 3.40
CA SER A 51 -8.67 -18.51 3.68
C SER A 51 -7.28 -18.89 3.15
N ASP A 52 -6.88 -18.40 1.96
CA ASP A 52 -5.56 -18.66 1.43
C ASP A 52 -4.48 -17.99 2.31
N VAL A 53 -4.75 -16.76 2.77
CA VAL A 53 -3.83 -16.04 3.66
C VAL A 53 -3.72 -16.73 5.02
N GLU A 54 -4.83 -17.22 5.57
CA GLU A 54 -4.82 -18.03 6.81
C GLU A 54 -3.96 -19.28 6.66
N GLU A 55 -4.08 -19.99 5.53
CA GLU A 55 -3.25 -21.16 5.24
C GLU A 55 -1.77 -20.82 5.18
N VAL A 56 -1.41 -19.72 4.50
CA VAL A 56 -0.03 -19.21 4.46
C VAL A 56 0.51 -18.92 5.86
N LEU A 57 -0.27 -18.26 6.71
CA LEU A 57 0.11 -17.95 8.09
C LEU A 57 0.31 -19.21 8.93
N GLN A 58 -0.61 -20.18 8.82
CA GLN A 58 -0.52 -21.46 9.53
C GLN A 58 0.71 -22.26 9.05
N HIS A 59 1.00 -22.23 7.76
CA HIS A 59 2.19 -22.87 7.21
C HIS A 59 3.47 -22.21 7.75
N ALA A 60 3.53 -20.90 7.80
CA ALA A 60 4.67 -20.17 8.34
C ALA A 60 4.93 -20.48 9.82
N LEU A 61 3.87 -20.62 10.63
CA LEU A 61 4.00 -21.00 12.04
C LEU A 61 4.56 -22.41 12.25
N LYS A 62 4.27 -23.33 11.33
CA LYS A 62 4.70 -24.75 11.41
C LYS A 62 6.03 -25.02 10.70
N HIS A 63 6.46 -24.11 9.82
CA HIS A 63 7.63 -24.34 9.00
C HIS A 63 8.94 -24.26 9.82
N PRO A 64 9.90 -25.19 9.67
CA PRO A 64 11.15 -25.20 10.45
C PRO A 64 11.97 -23.91 10.37
N HIS A 65 11.88 -23.20 9.25
CA HIS A 65 12.56 -21.90 9.03
C HIS A 65 11.70 -20.68 9.36
N GLY A 66 10.44 -20.87 9.74
CA GLY A 66 9.56 -19.76 10.10
C GLY A 66 10.00 -19.11 11.42
N PHE A 67 9.86 -19.84 12.50
CA PHE A 67 10.20 -19.36 13.84
C PHE A 67 11.06 -20.41 14.56
N PRO A 68 12.34 -20.57 14.19
CA PRO A 68 13.18 -21.64 14.71
C PRO A 68 13.38 -21.51 16.22
N GLY A 69 13.15 -22.62 16.93
CA GLY A 69 13.33 -22.69 18.38
C GLY A 69 12.23 -22.02 19.21
N MET A 70 11.13 -21.58 18.59
CA MET A 70 9.98 -20.97 19.28
C MET A 70 8.74 -21.86 19.18
N ILE A 71 8.00 -21.95 20.27
CA ILE A 71 6.66 -22.54 20.31
C ILE A 71 5.66 -21.40 20.36
N ILE A 72 4.91 -21.21 19.26
CA ILE A 72 3.98 -20.09 19.15
C ILE A 72 2.55 -20.61 19.36
N ASN A 73 1.87 -20.10 20.37
CA ASN A 73 0.47 -20.32 20.64
C ASN A 73 -0.31 -19.09 20.17
N CYS A 74 -1.31 -19.29 19.33
CA CYS A 74 -2.19 -18.22 18.88
C CYS A 74 -3.54 -18.35 19.59
N GLU A 75 -4.00 -17.23 20.16
CA GLU A 75 -5.38 -17.12 20.66
C GLU A 75 -6.35 -17.23 19.48
N GLU A 76 -7.55 -17.76 19.76
CA GLU A 76 -8.60 -17.87 18.74
C GLU A 76 -8.93 -16.49 18.16
N GLY A 77 -9.00 -16.39 16.82
CA GLY A 77 -9.26 -15.15 16.10
C GLY A 77 -8.01 -14.37 15.68
N VAL A 78 -6.81 -14.62 16.22
CA VAL A 78 -5.58 -13.90 15.84
C VAL A 78 -5.25 -14.11 14.37
N ILE A 79 -5.21 -15.33 13.87
CA ILE A 79 -4.90 -15.64 12.47
C ILE A 79 -5.94 -15.05 11.51
N PRO A 80 -7.26 -15.21 11.71
CA PRO A 80 -8.29 -14.55 10.92
C PRO A 80 -8.15 -13.02 10.88
N LEU A 81 -7.83 -12.38 12.02
CA LEU A 81 -7.66 -10.93 12.07
C LEU A 81 -6.46 -10.46 11.27
N ILE A 82 -5.32 -11.18 11.32
CA ILE A 82 -4.15 -10.88 10.48
C ILE A 82 -4.51 -11.03 8.99
N ALA A 83 -5.23 -12.10 8.63
CA ALA A 83 -5.62 -12.36 7.24
C ALA A 83 -6.56 -11.29 6.69
N GLN A 84 -7.54 -10.84 7.49
CA GLN A 84 -8.42 -9.72 7.13
C GLN A 84 -7.64 -8.42 6.96
N PHE A 85 -6.73 -8.12 7.90
CA PHE A 85 -5.90 -6.91 7.84
C PHE A 85 -4.99 -6.89 6.61
N ALA A 86 -4.47 -8.04 6.21
CA ALA A 86 -3.58 -8.17 5.05
C ALA A 86 -4.27 -7.95 3.70
N ASN A 87 -5.61 -8.03 3.66
CA ASN A 87 -6.42 -7.77 2.46
C ASN A 87 -5.89 -8.48 1.19
N GLY A 88 -5.55 -9.76 1.30
CA GLY A 88 -5.07 -10.58 0.18
C GLY A 88 -3.56 -10.47 -0.13
N ASP A 89 -2.79 -9.71 0.66
CA ASP A 89 -1.33 -9.61 0.52
C ASP A 89 -0.61 -10.49 1.55
N ALA A 90 -0.03 -11.61 1.06
CA ALA A 90 0.71 -12.55 1.91
C ALA A 90 1.94 -11.91 2.59
N ARG A 91 2.59 -10.92 1.98
CA ARG A 91 3.75 -10.24 2.57
C ARG A 91 3.33 -9.39 3.77
N ILE A 92 2.23 -8.65 3.64
CA ILE A 92 1.66 -7.88 4.76
C ILE A 92 1.27 -8.82 5.89
N ALA A 93 0.64 -9.96 5.56
CA ALA A 93 0.25 -10.97 6.54
C ALA A 93 1.45 -11.53 7.31
N LEU A 94 2.48 -12.01 6.61
CA LEU A 94 3.68 -12.58 7.20
C LEU A 94 4.47 -11.56 8.03
N ASN A 95 4.64 -10.34 7.54
CA ASN A 95 5.30 -9.27 8.29
C ASN A 95 4.50 -8.89 9.56
N THR A 96 3.18 -8.94 9.50
CA THR A 96 2.33 -8.66 10.68
C THR A 96 2.45 -9.78 11.71
N LEU A 97 2.46 -11.03 11.26
CA LEU A 97 2.69 -12.19 12.12
C LEU A 97 4.08 -12.12 12.80
N GLU A 98 5.14 -11.84 12.03
CA GLU A 98 6.50 -11.69 12.57
C GLU A 98 6.58 -10.59 13.62
N MET A 99 6.02 -9.43 13.34
CA MET A 99 5.96 -8.32 14.29
C MET A 99 5.17 -8.69 15.55
N ALA A 100 4.06 -9.44 15.41
CA ALA A 100 3.29 -9.90 16.56
C ALA A 100 4.12 -10.83 17.45
N VAL A 101 4.84 -11.78 16.85
CA VAL A 101 5.73 -12.68 17.58
C VAL A 101 6.87 -11.94 18.29
N LEU A 102 7.48 -10.96 17.62
CA LEU A 102 8.60 -10.19 18.17
C LEU A 102 8.20 -9.27 19.32
N ASN A 103 6.97 -8.74 19.31
CA ASN A 103 6.47 -7.82 20.33
C ASN A 103 5.65 -8.51 21.44
N SER A 104 5.44 -9.81 21.35
CA SER A 104 4.76 -10.57 22.39
C SER A 104 5.72 -10.96 23.53
N GLU A 105 5.17 -11.14 24.71
CA GLU A 105 5.93 -11.60 25.88
C GLU A 105 6.48 -13.02 25.62
N LYS A 106 7.77 -13.18 25.88
CA LYS A 106 8.48 -14.44 25.76
C LYS A 106 8.67 -15.08 27.12
N ASN A 107 8.06 -16.22 27.32
CA ASN A 107 8.35 -17.09 28.46
C ASN A 107 9.21 -18.25 27.99
N GLU A 108 10.53 -18.17 28.20
CA GLU A 108 11.53 -19.09 27.67
C GLU A 108 11.45 -19.20 26.14
N GLN A 109 10.97 -20.34 25.63
CA GLN A 109 10.79 -20.60 24.18
C GLN A 109 9.33 -20.48 23.71
N LYS A 110 8.41 -20.14 24.65
CA LYS A 110 6.97 -20.05 24.35
C LYS A 110 6.58 -18.59 24.14
N VAL A 111 5.86 -18.32 23.05
CA VAL A 111 5.28 -17.03 22.71
C VAL A 111 3.76 -17.23 22.59
N THR A 112 2.98 -16.39 23.27
CA THR A 112 1.52 -16.40 23.12
C THR A 112 1.08 -15.14 22.42
N LEU A 113 0.48 -15.30 21.24
CA LEU A 113 -0.11 -14.21 20.48
C LEU A 113 -1.54 -13.97 20.96
N THR A 114 -1.79 -12.80 21.55
CA THR A 114 -3.12 -12.41 22.05
C THR A 114 -3.78 -11.41 21.10
N MET A 115 -5.11 -11.35 21.16
CA MET A 115 -5.89 -10.37 20.40
C MET A 115 -5.53 -8.92 20.78
N ASP A 116 -5.18 -8.66 22.03
CA ASP A 116 -4.85 -7.31 22.51
C ASP A 116 -3.50 -6.83 21.95
N THR A 117 -2.47 -7.69 21.98
CA THR A 117 -1.18 -7.39 21.36
C THR A 117 -1.34 -7.10 19.87
N LEU A 118 -2.14 -7.91 19.17
CA LEU A 118 -2.38 -7.73 17.75
C LEU A 118 -3.13 -6.42 17.44
N LYS A 119 -4.18 -6.11 18.20
CA LYS A 119 -4.93 -4.84 18.03
C LYS A 119 -4.05 -3.62 18.25
N GLN A 120 -3.17 -3.63 19.24
CA GLN A 120 -2.21 -2.55 19.47
C GLN A 120 -1.25 -2.40 18.29
N LEU A 121 -0.73 -3.51 17.74
CA LEU A 121 0.15 -3.49 16.57
C LEU A 121 -0.55 -2.99 15.32
N ILE A 122 -1.77 -3.44 15.05
CA ILE A 122 -2.56 -3.02 13.89
C ILE A 122 -2.91 -1.53 14.00
N ASN A 123 -3.36 -1.06 15.16
CA ASN A 123 -3.65 0.35 15.39
C ASN A 123 -2.40 1.23 15.21
N THR A 124 -1.25 0.80 15.71
CA THR A 124 0.02 1.51 15.54
C THR A 124 0.47 1.53 14.07
N LYS A 125 0.19 0.47 13.31
CA LYS A 125 0.53 0.35 11.88
C LYS A 125 -0.44 1.11 10.98
N SER A 126 -1.73 1.12 11.34
CA SER A 126 -2.77 1.92 10.66
C SER A 126 -2.49 3.42 10.76
N LEU A 127 -1.83 3.86 11.84
CA LEU A 127 -1.37 5.24 12.05
C LEU A 127 -0.04 5.52 11.33
N ARG A 128 0.72 4.51 10.90
CA ARG A 128 1.93 4.70 10.09
C ARG A 128 1.55 4.74 8.61
N TYR A 129 1.04 5.87 8.20
CA TYR A 129 0.92 6.24 6.80
C TYR A 129 2.29 6.08 6.12
N ASP A 130 2.35 5.26 5.06
CA ASP A 130 3.60 5.09 4.31
C ASP A 130 3.85 6.35 3.46
N LYS A 131 4.59 7.30 4.03
CA LYS A 131 4.93 8.61 3.43
C LYS A 131 5.66 8.52 2.08
N LYS A 132 6.11 7.34 1.66
CA LYS A 132 6.88 7.12 0.42
C LYS A 132 6.35 5.95 -0.42
N GLY A 133 5.29 5.28 0.00
CA GLY A 133 4.72 4.14 -0.68
C GLY A 133 3.64 4.49 -1.70
N GLU A 134 3.18 3.48 -2.39
CA GLU A 134 2.15 3.57 -3.42
C GLU A 134 0.82 4.09 -2.87
N GLU A 135 0.49 3.79 -1.61
CA GLU A 135 -0.71 4.28 -0.93
C GLU A 135 -0.74 5.80 -0.77
N HIS A 136 0.41 6.44 -0.51
CA HIS A 136 0.52 7.89 -0.47
C HIS A 136 0.05 8.54 -1.78
N TYR A 137 0.49 8.02 -2.91
CA TYR A 137 0.10 8.53 -4.23
C TYR A 137 -1.36 8.22 -4.57
N ASN A 138 -1.86 7.08 -4.12
CA ASN A 138 -3.25 6.68 -4.33
C ASN A 138 -4.22 7.58 -3.57
N ILE A 139 -3.94 7.89 -2.30
CA ILE A 139 -4.80 8.72 -1.45
C ILE A 139 -4.80 10.18 -1.94
N ILE A 140 -3.65 10.76 -2.27
CA ILE A 140 -3.60 12.11 -2.82
C ILE A 140 -4.29 12.20 -4.19
N SER A 141 -4.21 11.15 -4.99
CA SER A 141 -4.93 11.05 -6.26
C SER A 141 -6.45 10.97 -6.03
N ALA A 142 -6.89 10.20 -5.03
CA ALA A 142 -8.29 10.10 -4.64
C ALA A 142 -8.83 11.46 -4.16
N LEU A 143 -8.09 12.17 -3.31
CA LEU A 143 -8.42 13.54 -2.89
C LEU A 143 -8.61 14.47 -4.10
N HIS A 144 -7.65 14.51 -5.03
CA HIS A 144 -7.75 15.36 -6.21
C HIS A 144 -8.92 14.99 -7.13
N LYS A 145 -9.20 13.68 -7.30
CA LYS A 145 -10.34 13.21 -8.09
C LYS A 145 -11.67 13.59 -7.46
N SER A 146 -11.81 13.47 -6.14
CA SER A 146 -13.00 13.87 -5.39
C SER A 146 -13.26 15.36 -5.56
N MET A 147 -12.23 16.20 -5.41
CA MET A 147 -12.34 17.65 -5.61
C MET A 147 -12.76 18.01 -7.04
N ARG A 148 -12.18 17.35 -8.06
CA ARG A 148 -12.56 17.56 -9.48
C ARG A 148 -14.02 17.18 -9.77
N ASN A 149 -14.51 16.17 -9.08
CA ASN A 149 -15.90 15.71 -9.21
C ASN A 149 -16.87 16.53 -8.34
N SER A 150 -16.37 17.56 -7.61
CA SER A 150 -17.16 18.34 -6.65
C SER A 150 -17.82 17.47 -5.56
N ASP A 151 -17.21 16.32 -5.24
CA ASP A 151 -17.61 15.44 -4.15
C ASP A 151 -16.95 15.89 -2.85
N VAL A 152 -17.67 16.75 -2.13
CA VAL A 152 -17.16 17.40 -0.91
C VAL A 152 -16.90 16.36 0.19
N ASP A 153 -17.82 15.43 0.39
CA ASP A 153 -17.72 14.42 1.47
C ASP A 153 -16.53 13.50 1.25
N ALA A 154 -16.34 13.01 0.02
CA ALA A 154 -15.18 12.21 -0.32
C ALA A 154 -13.87 13.01 -0.22
N ALA A 155 -13.85 14.29 -0.62
CA ALA A 155 -12.67 15.12 -0.51
C ALA A 155 -12.26 15.34 0.95
N VAL A 156 -13.22 15.64 1.83
CA VAL A 156 -12.97 15.80 3.28
C VAL A 156 -12.50 14.47 3.88
N TYR A 157 -13.14 13.35 3.53
CA TYR A 157 -12.72 12.01 3.99
C TYR A 157 -11.25 11.70 3.65
N TRP A 158 -10.86 11.88 2.39
CA TRP A 158 -9.49 11.60 1.97
C TRP A 158 -8.47 12.55 2.59
N CYS A 159 -8.83 13.83 2.77
CA CYS A 159 -7.99 14.82 3.46
C CYS A 159 -7.75 14.43 4.92
N LEU A 160 -8.82 14.10 5.65
CA LEU A 160 -8.72 13.69 7.06
C LEU A 160 -7.96 12.36 7.20
N ARG A 161 -8.16 11.42 6.28
CA ARG A 161 -7.43 10.14 6.27
C ARG A 161 -5.92 10.35 6.08
N MET A 162 -5.50 11.34 5.29
CA MET A 162 -4.08 11.70 5.16
C MET A 162 -3.52 12.26 6.46
N ILE A 163 -4.26 13.15 7.11
CA ILE A 163 -3.86 13.77 8.40
C ILE A 163 -3.77 12.69 9.48
N ASP A 164 -4.77 11.85 9.61
CA ASP A 164 -4.84 10.75 10.58
C ASP A 164 -3.71 9.73 10.36
N GLY A 165 -3.37 9.48 9.09
CA GLY A 165 -2.22 8.67 8.70
C GLY A 165 -0.84 9.32 8.99
N GLY A 166 -0.81 10.55 9.50
CA GLY A 166 0.42 11.27 9.86
C GLY A 166 1.12 11.94 8.68
N GLU A 167 0.41 12.24 7.58
CA GLU A 167 0.96 13.04 6.50
C GLU A 167 1.28 14.46 6.98
N ASP A 168 2.33 15.05 6.40
CA ASP A 168 2.68 16.44 6.65
C ASP A 168 1.55 17.38 6.21
N PRO A 169 0.89 18.11 7.13
CA PRO A 169 -0.19 19.02 6.78
C PRO A 169 0.24 20.10 5.76
N LEU A 170 1.51 20.51 5.80
CA LEU A 170 2.03 21.46 4.80
C LEU A 170 2.14 20.81 3.41
N TYR A 171 2.39 19.51 3.34
CA TYR A 171 2.33 18.78 2.07
C TYR A 171 0.90 18.79 1.52
N ILE A 172 -0.11 18.47 2.35
CA ILE A 172 -1.50 18.49 1.95
C ILE A 172 -1.89 19.91 1.49
N ALA A 173 -1.57 20.92 2.27
CA ALA A 173 -1.86 22.31 1.94
C ALA A 173 -1.22 22.73 0.60
N ARG A 174 0.04 22.35 0.32
CA ARG A 174 0.68 22.57 -0.99
C ARG A 174 -0.09 21.94 -2.15
N ARG A 175 -0.66 20.72 -1.92
CA ARG A 175 -1.48 20.05 -2.94
C ARG A 175 -2.81 20.76 -3.18
N LEU A 176 -3.41 21.34 -2.14
CA LEU A 176 -4.62 22.15 -2.27
C LEU A 176 -4.34 23.46 -3.00
N VAL A 177 -3.21 24.15 -2.73
CA VAL A 177 -2.77 25.34 -3.47
C VAL A 177 -2.59 25.02 -4.96
N ARG A 178 -1.93 23.91 -5.26
CA ARG A 178 -1.77 23.44 -6.65
C ARG A 178 -3.10 23.17 -7.33
N PHE A 179 -4.01 22.49 -6.63
CA PHE A 179 -5.35 22.22 -7.16
C PHE A 179 -6.14 23.51 -7.42
N ALA A 180 -6.09 24.47 -6.50
CA ALA A 180 -6.76 25.77 -6.67
C ALA A 180 -6.19 26.54 -7.86
N SER A 181 -4.87 26.47 -8.11
CA SER A 181 -4.21 27.14 -9.23
C SER A 181 -4.49 26.46 -10.58
N GLU A 182 -4.33 25.11 -10.65
CA GLU A 182 -4.37 24.34 -11.90
C GLU A 182 -5.75 23.77 -12.19
N GLY A 183 -6.48 23.31 -11.16
CA GLY A 183 -7.79 22.64 -11.28
C GLY A 183 -8.96 23.59 -11.34
N ILE A 184 -8.94 24.66 -10.55
CA ILE A 184 -9.99 25.70 -10.50
C ILE A 184 -9.57 26.89 -11.38
N GLY A 185 -8.33 27.35 -11.22
CA GLY A 185 -7.77 28.42 -12.02
C GLY A 185 -8.60 29.71 -12.01
N LEU A 186 -8.89 30.25 -13.18
CA LEU A 186 -9.67 31.48 -13.34
C LEU A 186 -11.17 31.31 -13.15
N ALA A 187 -11.67 30.09 -12.97
CA ALA A 187 -13.10 29.86 -12.72
C ALA A 187 -13.53 30.41 -11.35
N ASP A 188 -12.63 30.37 -10.36
CA ASP A 188 -12.79 31.03 -9.07
C ASP A 188 -11.43 31.53 -8.55
N THR A 189 -11.17 32.81 -8.73
CA THR A 189 -9.90 33.44 -8.29
C THR A 189 -9.76 33.49 -6.76
N ASN A 190 -10.85 33.39 -6.00
CA ASN A 190 -10.82 33.36 -4.55
C ASN A 190 -10.29 32.01 -4.01
N ALA A 191 -10.49 30.93 -4.74
CA ALA A 191 -10.05 29.58 -4.32
C ALA A 191 -8.54 29.53 -4.07
N LEU A 192 -7.74 30.13 -4.95
CA LEU A 192 -6.29 30.20 -4.77
C LEU A 192 -5.89 31.02 -3.54
N GLN A 193 -6.57 32.14 -3.29
CA GLN A 193 -6.28 32.97 -2.12
C GLN A 193 -6.59 32.25 -0.81
N VAL A 194 -7.73 31.56 -0.74
CA VAL A 194 -8.11 30.72 0.42
C VAL A 194 -7.07 29.62 0.65
N ALA A 195 -6.66 28.93 -0.40
CA ALA A 195 -5.68 27.85 -0.29
C ALA A 195 -4.31 28.36 0.18
N VAL A 196 -3.83 29.50 -0.34
CA VAL A 196 -2.56 30.12 0.08
C VAL A 196 -2.63 30.61 1.52
N ASN A 197 -3.74 31.23 1.93
CA ASN A 197 -3.94 31.68 3.31
C ASN A 197 -3.96 30.49 4.27
N THR A 198 -4.60 29.39 3.90
CA THR A 198 -4.60 28.14 4.68
C THR A 198 -3.19 27.59 4.80
N PHE A 199 -2.41 27.53 3.71
CA PHE A 199 -1.01 27.09 3.76
C PHE A 199 -0.19 27.97 4.71
N ASN A 200 -0.31 29.28 4.63
CA ASN A 200 0.42 30.21 5.48
C ASN A 200 0.02 30.06 6.97
N ALA A 201 -1.27 29.92 7.26
CA ALA A 201 -1.74 29.68 8.62
C ALA A 201 -1.12 28.39 9.19
N TRP A 202 -1.14 27.28 8.46
CA TRP A 202 -0.53 26.03 8.88
C TRP A 202 0.97 26.15 9.09
N SER A 203 1.70 26.90 8.23
CA SER A 203 3.13 27.09 8.38
C SER A 203 3.52 27.84 9.67
N VAL A 204 2.65 28.71 10.16
CA VAL A 204 2.84 29.44 11.42
C VAL A 204 2.55 28.55 12.63
N PHE A 205 1.47 27.77 12.58
CA PHE A 205 1.05 26.97 13.74
C PHE A 205 1.86 25.68 13.93
N TRP A 206 2.42 25.12 12.86
CA TRP A 206 3.12 23.81 12.93
C TRP A 206 4.62 23.94 13.17
N ASN A 207 5.22 25.09 12.95
CA ASN A 207 6.63 25.36 13.25
C ASN A 207 6.86 26.09 14.58
N ALA A 208 5.83 26.24 15.41
CA ALA A 208 5.89 26.73 16.77
C ALA A 208 5.88 25.57 17.76
#